data_8d99e95bd9da6859b7499216a7d49803
#
_entry.id   8d99e95bd9da6859b7499216a7d49803
#
_cell.length_a   1.000
_cell.length_b   1.000
_cell.length_c   1.000
_cell.angle_alpha   90.00
_cell.angle_beta   90.00
_cell.angle_gamma   90.00
#
_symmetry.space_group_name_H-M   'P 1'
#
loop_
_entity.id
_entity.type
_entity.pdbx_description
1 polymer ?
#
loop_
_entity_poly.entity_id
_entity_poly.type
_entity_poly.pdbx_seq_one_letter_code
_entity_poly.pdbx_strand_id
1 'polypeptide(L)'
;MVRRRFSGILCGSLLLLSAGCDSELGPLAGASGFSGVIRFKNWPSADSVHDMRIVVFETFPSDSAGILATLLAGHGAVYPAIGTKFPSFVDSLPYTFTTTEGTNLQVRSYEYVIVAQQFGPNVLADWRPVGVYPASAGSFVPAPVRVILHHLIPGIDIQVDFHNPPPKPWR
;
A
#
# COMPACT_ATOMS: atom_id res chain seq x y z
N MET A 1 -48.60 41.55 -63.24
CA MET A 1 -49.07 40.13 -63.19
C MET A 1 -47.88 39.24 -63.47
N VAL A 2 -47.16 38.75 -62.50
CA VAL A 2 -46.33 37.54 -62.59
C VAL A 2 -45.93 37.14 -61.15
N ARG A 3 -46.41 35.97 -60.70
CA ARG A 3 -46.10 35.33 -59.43
C ARG A 3 -44.75 34.69 -59.55
N ARG A 4 -43.79 34.98 -58.66
CA ARG A 4 -42.61 34.15 -58.48
C ARG A 4 -42.66 33.52 -57.07
N ARG A 5 -42.73 32.19 -57.07
CA ARG A 5 -42.59 31.33 -55.92
C ARG A 5 -41.11 31.20 -55.61
N PHE A 6 -40.66 31.48 -54.38
CA PHE A 6 -39.35 31.14 -53.87
C PHE A 6 -39.48 29.90 -53.00
N SER A 7 -38.91 28.84 -53.46
CA SER A 7 -38.68 27.63 -52.67
C SER A 7 -37.47 27.85 -51.75
N GLY A 8 -37.74 27.83 -50.45
CA GLY A 8 -36.66 27.84 -49.44
C GLY A 8 -36.10 26.44 -49.25
N ILE A 9 -34.83 26.30 -49.50
CA ILE A 9 -34.06 25.07 -49.19
C ILE A 9 -33.64 25.17 -47.74
N LEU A 10 -34.21 24.29 -46.91
CA LEU A 10 -33.85 24.13 -45.49
C LEU A 10 -32.60 23.25 -45.40
N CYS A 11 -31.45 23.87 -45.18
CA CYS A 11 -30.18 23.16 -44.96
C CYS A 11 -30.09 22.72 -43.50
N GLY A 12 -30.47 21.47 -43.23
CA GLY A 12 -30.38 20.88 -41.92
C GLY A 12 -28.92 20.56 -41.57
N SER A 13 -28.29 21.35 -40.71
CA SER A 13 -26.98 21.04 -40.17
C SER A 13 -27.09 19.94 -39.12
N LEU A 14 -26.69 18.74 -39.48
CA LEU A 14 -26.54 17.60 -38.56
C LEU A 14 -25.29 17.77 -37.72
N LEU A 15 -25.46 18.28 -36.50
CA LEU A 15 -24.42 18.31 -35.48
C LEU A 15 -24.16 16.88 -35.00
N LEU A 16 -23.09 16.28 -35.49
CA LEU A 16 -22.50 15.05 -34.93
C LEU A 16 -21.86 15.42 -33.59
N LEU A 17 -22.57 15.16 -32.48
CA LEU A 17 -22.04 15.09 -31.14
C LEU A 17 -21.13 13.85 -31.08
N SER A 18 -19.83 14.02 -31.31
CA SER A 18 -18.82 13.03 -30.95
C SER A 18 -18.79 12.96 -29.42
N ALA A 19 -19.51 12.02 -28.84
CA ALA A 19 -19.26 11.58 -27.47
C ALA A 19 -17.87 10.96 -27.45
N GLY A 20 -16.86 11.80 -27.13
CA GLY A 20 -15.56 11.32 -26.73
C GLY A 20 -15.74 10.56 -25.43
N CYS A 21 -15.71 9.24 -25.50
CA CYS A 21 -15.51 8.40 -24.34
C CYS A 21 -14.11 8.75 -23.80
N ASP A 22 -14.07 9.53 -22.73
CA ASP A 22 -12.89 9.70 -21.91
C ASP A 22 -12.62 8.35 -21.20
N SER A 23 -11.94 7.46 -21.92
CA SER A 23 -11.48 6.17 -21.38
C SER A 23 -10.15 6.29 -20.64
N GLU A 24 -9.73 7.51 -20.27
CA GLU A 24 -8.42 7.74 -19.65
C GLU A 24 -8.42 7.84 -18.12
N LEU A 25 -9.53 7.60 -17.44
CA LEU A 25 -9.56 7.54 -15.98
C LEU A 25 -9.83 6.14 -15.45
N GLY A 26 -9.31 5.14 -16.12
CA GLY A 26 -9.10 3.84 -15.49
C GLY A 26 -8.12 3.99 -14.33
N PRO A 27 -8.29 3.27 -13.20
CA PRO A 27 -7.28 3.22 -12.15
C PRO A 27 -5.95 2.90 -12.82
N LEU A 28 -4.89 3.65 -12.47
CA LEU A 28 -3.57 3.60 -13.08
C LEU A 28 -3.25 2.21 -13.63
N ALA A 29 -3.52 2.03 -14.92
CA ALA A 29 -3.26 0.77 -15.60
C ALA A 29 -1.74 0.54 -15.53
N GLY A 30 -1.29 -0.28 -14.57
CA GLY A 30 0.12 -0.58 -14.42
C GLY A 30 0.69 -0.63 -13.01
N ALA A 31 0.02 -0.14 -11.98
CA ALA A 31 0.52 -0.26 -10.62
C ALA A 31 0.39 -1.71 -10.14
N SER A 32 1.51 -2.32 -9.75
CA SER A 32 1.54 -3.63 -9.10
C SER A 32 1.76 -3.42 -7.61
N GLY A 33 0.96 -4.10 -6.76
CA GLY A 33 1.09 -3.92 -5.33
C GLY A 33 -0.16 -4.34 -4.55
N PHE A 34 -0.32 -3.75 -3.39
CA PHE A 34 -1.49 -3.99 -2.53
C PHE A 34 -1.84 -2.74 -1.72
N SER A 35 -3.08 -2.70 -1.24
CA SER A 35 -3.60 -1.59 -0.45
C SER A 35 -4.49 -2.08 0.68
N GLY A 36 -4.64 -1.26 1.71
CA GLY A 36 -5.47 -1.58 2.86
C GLY A 36 -5.53 -0.42 3.84
N VAL A 37 -5.99 -0.72 5.05
CA VAL A 37 -6.06 0.22 6.16
C VAL A 37 -5.34 -0.37 7.37
N ILE A 38 -4.43 0.42 7.94
CA ILE A 38 -3.87 0.11 9.26
C ILE A 38 -4.78 0.77 10.29
N ARG A 39 -5.20 0.01 11.31
CA ARG A 39 -5.96 0.53 12.45
C ARG A 39 -5.12 0.43 13.71
N PHE A 40 -4.96 1.56 14.38
CA PHE A 40 -4.09 1.69 15.55
C PHE A 40 -4.90 1.77 16.84
N LYS A 41 -4.39 1.14 17.89
CA LYS A 41 -4.92 1.21 19.26
C LYS A 41 -3.78 1.32 20.27
N ASN A 42 -4.07 1.99 21.38
CA ASN A 42 -3.20 2.04 22.56
C ASN A 42 -1.80 2.57 22.23
N TRP A 43 -1.72 3.70 21.54
CA TRP A 43 -0.46 4.35 21.20
C TRP A 43 0.42 4.53 22.44
N PRO A 44 1.71 4.22 22.38
CA PRO A 44 2.65 4.51 23.45
C PRO A 44 2.98 6.01 23.52
N SER A 45 3.81 6.40 24.48
CA SER A 45 4.31 7.77 24.56
C SER A 45 5.06 8.16 23.28
N ALA A 46 5.05 9.47 22.95
CA ALA A 46 5.69 9.98 21.73
C ALA A 46 7.18 9.66 21.67
N ASP A 47 7.87 9.63 22.82
CA ASP A 47 9.30 9.32 22.94
C ASP A 47 9.64 7.88 22.51
N SER A 48 8.63 7.01 22.46
CA SER A 48 8.80 5.60 22.06
C SER A 48 8.44 5.33 20.61
N VAL A 49 8.16 6.36 19.81
CA VAL A 49 7.81 6.22 18.39
C VAL A 49 8.76 7.07 17.55
N HIS A 50 9.90 6.51 17.22
CA HIS A 50 10.90 7.18 16.38
C HIS A 50 10.58 7.09 14.90
N ASP A 51 10.12 5.92 14.45
CA ASP A 51 9.63 5.69 13.09
C ASP A 51 8.67 4.50 13.04
N MET A 52 7.90 4.42 11.96
CA MET A 52 7.02 3.30 11.66
C MET A 52 7.09 2.96 10.19
N ARG A 53 6.97 1.66 9.86
CA ARG A 53 7.03 1.17 8.48
C ARG A 53 6.11 -0.03 8.28
N ILE A 54 5.53 -0.15 7.08
CA ILE A 54 5.10 -1.46 6.60
C ILE A 54 6.34 -2.13 6.03
N VAL A 55 6.59 -3.36 6.44
CA VAL A 55 7.72 -4.16 5.94
C VAL A 55 7.17 -5.50 5.46
N VAL A 56 7.66 -5.92 4.32
CA VAL A 56 7.31 -7.22 3.74
C VAL A 56 8.55 -8.06 3.54
N PHE A 57 8.44 -9.39 3.74
CA PHE A 57 9.50 -10.35 3.53
C PHE A 57 8.99 -11.53 2.72
N GLU A 58 9.79 -12.01 1.76
CA GLU A 58 9.50 -13.22 0.98
C GLU A 58 9.41 -14.46 1.85
N THR A 59 10.31 -14.55 2.83
CA THR A 59 10.34 -15.61 3.83
C THR A 59 10.49 -14.99 5.21
N PHE A 60 10.09 -15.72 6.21
CA PHE A 60 10.19 -15.28 7.60
C PHE A 60 11.66 -15.07 7.99
N PRO A 61 12.08 -13.89 8.49
CA PRO A 61 13.46 -13.68 8.95
C PRO A 61 13.73 -14.53 10.19
N SER A 62 14.88 -15.24 10.19
CA SER A 62 15.25 -16.16 11.27
C SER A 62 15.78 -15.46 12.52
N ASP A 63 16.32 -14.25 12.36
CA ASP A 63 16.90 -13.44 13.43
C ASP A 63 16.86 -11.95 13.08
N SER A 64 17.18 -11.11 14.04
CA SER A 64 17.19 -9.65 13.86
C SER A 64 18.30 -9.17 12.92
N ALA A 65 19.42 -9.82 12.85
CA ALA A 65 20.51 -9.48 11.93
C ALA A 65 20.14 -9.82 10.49
N GLY A 66 19.39 -10.92 10.29
CA GLY A 66 18.87 -11.37 9.01
C GLY A 66 17.88 -10.39 8.39
N ILE A 67 17.17 -9.58 9.18
CA ILE A 67 16.21 -8.58 8.66
C ILE A 67 16.90 -7.62 7.69
N LEU A 68 17.98 -6.97 8.15
CA LEU A 68 18.69 -6.00 7.32
C LEU A 68 19.33 -6.67 6.10
N ALA A 69 19.92 -7.84 6.27
CA ALA A 69 20.49 -8.61 5.17
C ALA A 69 19.42 -8.97 4.13
N THR A 70 18.23 -9.40 4.56
CA THR A 70 17.10 -9.74 3.69
C THR A 70 16.61 -8.52 2.90
N LEU A 71 16.50 -7.36 3.55
CA LEU A 71 16.11 -6.11 2.89
C LEU A 71 17.16 -5.66 1.87
N LEU A 72 18.45 -5.70 2.22
CA LEU A 72 19.54 -5.32 1.32
C LEU A 72 19.69 -6.29 0.13
N ALA A 73 19.39 -7.57 0.33
CA ALA A 73 19.38 -8.56 -0.74
C ALA A 73 18.15 -8.44 -1.69
N GLY A 74 17.20 -7.55 -1.39
CA GLY A 74 15.99 -7.36 -2.19
C GLY A 74 14.92 -8.43 -1.98
N HIS A 75 15.02 -9.24 -0.91
CA HIS A 75 14.02 -10.23 -0.50
C HIS A 75 12.97 -9.67 0.47
N GLY A 76 12.94 -8.36 0.61
CA GLY A 76 11.95 -7.61 1.37
C GLY A 76 11.82 -6.19 0.83
N ALA A 77 10.76 -5.51 1.26
CA ALA A 77 10.47 -4.15 0.85
C ALA A 77 9.90 -3.35 2.02
N VAL A 78 10.02 -2.02 1.94
CA VAL A 78 9.65 -1.08 3.02
C VAL A 78 8.75 0.01 2.48
N TYR A 79 7.68 0.33 3.19
CA TYR A 79 6.77 1.42 2.90
C TYR A 79 6.51 2.31 4.15
N PRO A 80 6.45 3.63 3.97
CA PRO A 80 6.81 4.35 2.77
C PRO A 80 8.30 4.25 2.47
N ALA A 81 8.73 4.73 1.29
CA ALA A 81 10.14 4.76 0.91
C ALA A 81 11.00 5.47 1.98
N ILE A 82 12.25 5.05 2.13
CA ILE A 82 13.18 5.64 3.11
C ILE A 82 13.27 7.15 2.89
N GLY A 83 13.20 7.92 3.98
CA GLY A 83 13.16 9.38 3.95
C GLY A 83 11.74 9.99 3.98
N THR A 84 10.71 9.20 3.70
CA THR A 84 9.31 9.65 3.87
C THR A 84 8.81 9.28 5.26
N LYS A 85 8.19 10.24 5.96
CA LYS A 85 7.62 9.98 7.29
C LYS A 85 6.35 9.15 7.20
N PHE A 86 6.23 8.18 8.08
CA PHE A 86 4.99 7.46 8.33
C PHE A 86 4.13 8.28 9.33
N PRO A 87 2.84 8.54 9.06
CA PRO A 87 1.97 9.23 9.99
C PRO A 87 1.83 8.45 11.31
N SER A 88 1.98 9.16 12.44
CA SER A 88 1.87 8.58 13.78
C SER A 88 0.73 9.23 14.56
N PHE A 89 0.25 8.57 15.62
CA PHE A 89 -0.81 9.05 16.52
C PHE A 89 -2.15 9.31 15.81
N VAL A 90 -2.44 8.50 14.78
CA VAL A 90 -3.73 8.46 14.08
C VAL A 90 -4.47 7.18 14.44
N ASP A 91 -5.81 7.18 14.37
CA ASP A 91 -6.60 5.97 14.63
C ASP A 91 -6.58 4.99 13.48
N SER A 92 -6.45 5.51 12.26
CA SER A 92 -6.37 4.70 11.06
C SER A 92 -5.57 5.40 9.96
N LEU A 93 -4.93 4.60 9.12
CA LEU A 93 -4.13 5.07 8.00
C LEU A 93 -4.41 4.20 6.77
N PRO A 94 -5.10 4.72 5.74
CA PRO A 94 -5.15 4.05 4.45
C PRO A 94 -3.77 4.11 3.78
N TYR A 95 -3.38 3.03 3.11
CA TYR A 95 -2.10 2.96 2.43
C TYR A 95 -2.20 2.24 1.09
N THR A 96 -1.25 2.54 0.21
CA THR A 96 -1.06 1.86 -1.07
C THR A 96 0.43 1.60 -1.26
N PHE A 97 0.82 0.33 -1.22
CA PHE A 97 2.20 -0.11 -1.36
C PHE A 97 2.38 -0.71 -2.75
N THR A 98 3.13 -0.03 -3.60
CA THR A 98 3.31 -0.41 -5.01
C THR A 98 4.77 -0.57 -5.38
N THR A 99 5.02 -1.21 -6.53
CA THR A 99 6.35 -1.40 -7.11
C THR A 99 6.93 -0.11 -7.68
N THR A 100 6.74 1.01 -6.99
CA THR A 100 7.29 2.30 -7.37
C THR A 100 8.73 2.45 -6.89
N GLU A 101 9.44 3.38 -7.49
CA GLU A 101 10.81 3.68 -7.12
C GLU A 101 10.94 4.00 -5.61
N GLY A 102 11.99 3.47 -4.99
CA GLY A 102 12.31 3.70 -3.58
C GLY A 102 11.63 2.76 -2.58
N THR A 103 10.67 1.92 -3.00
CA THR A 103 10.02 0.96 -2.09
C THR A 103 10.63 -0.44 -2.11
N ASN A 104 11.33 -0.82 -3.19
CA ASN A 104 11.87 -2.15 -3.47
C ASN A 104 10.81 -3.28 -3.54
N LEU A 105 9.53 -2.96 -3.55
CA LEU A 105 8.48 -3.96 -3.73
C LEU A 105 8.57 -4.57 -5.13
N GLN A 106 8.48 -5.88 -5.23
CA GLN A 106 8.58 -6.61 -6.50
C GLN A 106 7.35 -7.50 -6.73
N VAL A 107 7.14 -7.90 -7.98
CA VAL A 107 6.08 -8.84 -8.38
C VAL A 107 6.48 -10.25 -7.94
N ARG A 108 6.07 -10.63 -6.73
CA ARG A 108 6.36 -11.93 -6.09
C ARG A 108 5.44 -12.19 -4.90
N SER A 109 5.60 -13.32 -4.22
CA SER A 109 4.89 -13.64 -2.99
C SER A 109 5.70 -13.19 -1.77
N TYR A 110 5.01 -12.60 -0.80
CA TYR A 110 5.56 -12.23 0.49
C TYR A 110 4.81 -13.00 1.58
N GLU A 111 5.52 -13.79 2.35
CA GLU A 111 4.93 -14.63 3.41
C GLU A 111 4.67 -13.84 4.69
N TYR A 112 5.35 -12.70 4.85
CA TYR A 112 5.30 -11.92 6.07
C TYR A 112 5.13 -10.42 5.77
N VAL A 113 3.95 -9.90 6.11
CA VAL A 113 3.59 -8.48 5.96
C VAL A 113 3.30 -7.92 7.35
N ILE A 114 4.07 -6.93 7.79
CA ILE A 114 4.01 -6.37 9.13
C ILE A 114 3.99 -4.85 9.12
N VAL A 115 3.48 -4.29 10.22
CA VAL A 115 3.82 -2.94 10.65
C VAL A 115 4.92 -3.05 11.72
N ALA A 116 6.05 -2.42 11.46
CA ALA A 116 7.20 -2.36 12.36
C ALA A 116 7.31 -0.96 12.98
N GLN A 117 7.67 -0.91 14.26
CA GLN A 117 7.94 0.31 15.02
C GLN A 117 9.41 0.39 15.38
N GLN A 118 10.03 1.52 15.10
CA GLN A 118 11.30 1.90 15.73
C GLN A 118 11.00 2.51 17.09
N PHE A 119 11.34 1.78 18.16
CA PHE A 119 11.00 2.17 19.54
C PHE A 119 12.14 2.89 20.28
N GLY A 120 13.32 2.97 19.68
CA GLY A 120 14.49 3.62 20.24
C GLY A 120 15.35 4.30 19.16
N PRO A 121 16.45 4.97 19.55
CA PRO A 121 17.25 5.78 18.65
C PRO A 121 18.13 4.98 17.68
N ASN A 122 18.38 3.70 17.95
CA ASN A 122 19.23 2.86 17.09
C ASN A 122 18.42 2.36 15.88
N VAL A 123 18.62 3.01 14.73
CA VAL A 123 17.92 2.70 13.47
C VAL A 123 18.18 1.29 12.93
N LEU A 124 19.21 0.58 13.43
CA LEU A 124 19.53 -0.77 12.97
C LEU A 124 19.04 -1.87 13.92
N ALA A 125 18.77 -1.54 15.20
CA ALA A 125 18.48 -2.54 16.22
C ALA A 125 17.12 -2.35 16.91
N ASP A 126 16.63 -1.12 17.03
CA ASP A 126 15.48 -0.80 17.88
C ASP A 126 14.15 -0.94 17.13
N TRP A 127 13.97 -2.06 16.40
CA TRP A 127 12.75 -2.36 15.69
C TRP A 127 12.00 -3.54 16.30
N ARG A 128 10.67 -3.44 16.27
CA ARG A 128 9.77 -4.54 16.65
C ARG A 128 8.55 -4.58 15.76
N PRO A 129 7.98 -5.76 15.50
CA PRO A 129 6.66 -5.86 14.89
C PRO A 129 5.60 -5.35 15.88
N VAL A 130 4.63 -4.56 15.42
CA VAL A 130 3.51 -4.08 16.21
C VAL A 130 2.16 -4.43 15.58
N GLY A 131 2.15 -4.90 14.34
CA GLY A 131 1.00 -5.43 13.63
C GLY A 131 1.45 -6.43 12.58
N VAL A 132 0.59 -7.38 12.25
CA VAL A 132 0.81 -8.38 11.21
C VAL A 132 -0.45 -8.48 10.34
N TYR A 133 -0.29 -8.70 9.04
CA TYR A 133 -1.41 -9.09 8.19
C TYR A 133 -1.78 -10.54 8.51
N PRO A 134 -2.97 -10.79 9.10
CA PRO A 134 -3.26 -12.07 9.71
C PRO A 134 -3.93 -13.06 8.73
N ALA A 135 -3.67 -14.34 8.90
CA ALA A 135 -4.36 -15.42 8.19
C ALA A 135 -5.84 -15.53 8.55
N SER A 136 -6.22 -15.07 9.76
CA SER A 136 -7.60 -15.00 10.23
C SER A 136 -7.74 -13.86 11.24
N ALA A 137 -8.94 -13.33 11.38
CA ALA A 137 -9.22 -12.23 12.31
C ALA A 137 -8.76 -12.56 13.75
N GLY A 138 -7.97 -11.66 14.34
CA GLY A 138 -7.44 -11.79 15.70
C GLY A 138 -6.25 -12.76 15.85
N SER A 139 -5.76 -13.34 14.76
CA SER A 139 -4.57 -14.20 14.75
C SER A 139 -3.30 -13.38 14.60
N PHE A 140 -2.18 -13.88 15.13
CA PHE A 140 -0.83 -13.39 14.80
C PHE A 140 -0.11 -14.28 13.77
N VAL A 141 -0.79 -15.31 13.26
CA VAL A 141 -0.27 -16.11 12.15
C VAL A 141 -0.35 -15.26 10.88
N PRO A 142 0.76 -15.01 10.19
CA PRO A 142 0.76 -14.17 8.99
C PRO A 142 0.04 -14.84 7.83
N ALA A 143 -0.59 -14.04 6.98
CA ALA A 143 -1.09 -14.47 5.69
C ALA A 143 -0.14 -14.02 4.58
N PRO A 144 0.10 -14.83 3.54
CA PRO A 144 0.90 -14.42 2.41
C PRO A 144 0.15 -13.41 1.53
N VAL A 145 0.90 -12.48 0.93
CA VAL A 145 0.40 -11.56 -0.09
C VAL A 145 1.19 -11.77 -1.37
N ARG A 146 0.51 -12.10 -2.46
CA ARG A 146 1.13 -12.30 -3.77
C ARG A 146 0.95 -11.06 -4.64
N VAL A 147 1.97 -10.26 -4.79
CA VAL A 147 1.98 -9.12 -5.71
C VAL A 147 1.98 -9.62 -7.14
N ILE A 148 1.00 -9.16 -7.92
CA ILE A 148 0.76 -9.56 -9.31
C ILE A 148 1.04 -8.36 -10.22
N LEU A 149 1.63 -8.62 -11.38
CA LEU A 149 1.92 -7.59 -12.37
C LEU A 149 0.64 -6.88 -12.82
N HIS A 150 0.68 -5.56 -12.87
CA HIS A 150 -0.44 -4.69 -13.27
C HIS A 150 -1.72 -4.89 -12.44
N HIS A 151 -1.58 -5.33 -11.19
CA HIS A 151 -2.72 -5.55 -10.31
C HIS A 151 -2.49 -4.97 -8.91
N LEU A 152 -3.44 -4.17 -8.42
CA LEU A 152 -3.46 -3.67 -7.05
C LEU A 152 -4.44 -4.52 -6.23
N ILE A 153 -3.92 -5.25 -5.24
CA ILE A 153 -4.70 -6.13 -4.36
C ILE A 153 -5.26 -5.29 -3.20
N PRO A 154 -6.58 -5.14 -3.07
CA PRO A 154 -7.17 -4.40 -1.96
C PRO A 154 -7.36 -5.28 -0.72
N GLY A 155 -7.64 -4.63 0.43
CA GLY A 155 -8.09 -5.32 1.65
C GLY A 155 -6.98 -5.95 2.47
N ILE A 156 -5.71 -5.56 2.28
CA ILE A 156 -4.62 -5.99 3.15
C ILE A 156 -4.64 -5.11 4.41
N ASP A 157 -5.65 -5.35 5.26
CA ASP A 157 -5.87 -4.58 6.48
C ASP A 157 -5.04 -5.12 7.64
N ILE A 158 -4.41 -4.24 8.41
CA ILE A 158 -3.54 -4.61 9.54
C ILE A 158 -4.06 -3.93 10.82
N GLN A 159 -4.18 -4.70 11.88
CA GLN A 159 -4.47 -4.18 13.22
C GLN A 159 -3.16 -4.02 13.98
N VAL A 160 -2.97 -2.86 14.59
CA VAL A 160 -1.87 -2.54 15.47
C VAL A 160 -2.43 -2.25 16.86
N ASP A 161 -2.07 -3.08 17.83
CA ASP A 161 -2.36 -2.83 19.25
C ASP A 161 -1.04 -2.81 20.00
N PHE A 162 -0.61 -1.63 20.42
CA PHE A 162 0.68 -1.46 21.10
C PHE A 162 0.74 -2.11 22.49
N HIS A 163 -0.42 -2.42 23.11
CA HIS A 163 -0.47 -3.19 24.35
C HIS A 163 -0.43 -4.71 24.11
N ASN A 164 -0.77 -5.16 22.90
CA ASN A 164 -0.75 -6.57 22.55
C ASN A 164 -0.08 -6.75 21.16
N PRO A 165 1.22 -6.46 21.02
CA PRO A 165 1.91 -6.61 19.76
C PRO A 165 2.08 -8.09 19.38
N PRO A 166 2.21 -8.41 18.08
CA PRO A 166 2.51 -9.76 17.65
C PRO A 166 3.85 -10.23 18.25
N PRO A 167 3.99 -11.53 18.53
CA PRO A 167 5.25 -12.08 19.02
C PRO A 167 6.35 -11.83 17.99
N LYS A 168 7.58 -11.60 18.47
CA LYS A 168 8.74 -11.54 17.58
C LYS A 168 8.87 -12.89 16.87
N PRO A 169 9.03 -12.91 15.54
CA PRO A 169 9.14 -14.15 14.78
C PRO A 169 10.45 -14.92 15.03
N TRP A 170 11.45 -14.23 15.55
CA TRP A 170 12.75 -14.79 15.90
C TRP A 170 12.94 -14.84 17.44
N ARG A 171 13.71 -15.78 17.90
CA ARG A 171 14.12 -15.94 19.30
C ARG A 171 15.45 -15.23 19.55
#